data_c039c114f8a8d170b1e1e1e466ba6583
#
_entry.id   c039c114f8a8d170b1e1e1e466ba6583
#
_cell.length_a   1.000
_cell.length_b   1.000
_cell.length_c   1.000
_cell.angle_alpha   90.00
_cell.angle_beta   90.00
_cell.angle_gamma   90.00
#
_symmetry.space_group_name_H-M   'P 1'
#
loop_
_entity.id
_entity.type
_entity.pdbx_description
1 polymer ?
#
loop_
_entity_poly.entity_id
_entity_poly.type
_entity_poly.pdbx_seq_one_letter_code
_entity_poly.pdbx_strand_id
1 'polypeptide(L)'
;MKQKAFGVIQSYYKHSPVYGGVFYACFFSMHTRIDIVLCGQQSEEEFLLVVDAIYDRLCQIEKLGNCYDADSELAQLNQFAAIRPQPVSHELYNMLAFCVDCNARTNGHFDITVHSTDYTPDLISKVQLSPKERTLFFQHPGININLSGFLKGYALESIRDLLRSYEVKNALVNMGNSSVLALGKHCLLYTSPSPRDK
;
A
#
# COMPACT_ATOMS: atom_id res chain seq x y z
N MET A 1 -15.96 9.71 -27.22
CA MET A 1 -14.57 9.46 -26.83
C MET A 1 -14.62 9.06 -25.38
N LYS A 2 -14.38 7.77 -25.04
CA LYS A 2 -14.29 7.31 -23.64
C LYS A 2 -13.04 7.95 -23.06
N GLN A 3 -13.21 8.79 -22.04
CA GLN A 3 -12.09 9.33 -21.25
C GLN A 3 -11.37 8.13 -20.63
N LYS A 4 -10.15 7.83 -21.07
CA LYS A 4 -9.32 6.84 -20.37
C LYS A 4 -9.01 7.39 -18.97
N ALA A 5 -9.34 6.61 -17.96
CA ALA A 5 -8.93 6.87 -16.60
C ALA A 5 -7.42 7.13 -16.56
N PHE A 6 -6.99 8.20 -15.93
CA PHE A 6 -5.59 8.56 -15.81
C PHE A 6 -4.86 7.41 -15.10
N GLY A 7 -3.94 6.76 -15.81
CA GLY A 7 -3.08 5.70 -15.26
C GLY A 7 -3.44 4.27 -15.67
N VAL A 8 -4.68 3.97 -16.11
CA VAL A 8 -5.05 2.63 -16.57
C VAL A 8 -4.43 2.34 -17.93
N ILE A 9 -3.59 1.31 -18.01
CA ILE A 9 -2.92 0.88 -19.25
C ILE A 9 -3.88 0.06 -20.10
N GLN A 10 -4.64 -0.83 -19.45
CA GLN A 10 -5.58 -1.73 -20.10
C GLN A 10 -6.78 -1.97 -19.18
N SER A 11 -7.98 -1.95 -19.77
CA SER A 11 -9.20 -2.37 -19.08
C SER A 11 -10.05 -3.23 -19.99
N TYR A 12 -10.85 -4.10 -19.41
CA TYR A 12 -11.79 -4.98 -20.09
C TYR A 12 -13.02 -5.21 -19.22
N TYR A 13 -14.21 -5.10 -19.81
CA TYR A 13 -15.48 -5.39 -19.14
C TYR A 13 -16.24 -6.49 -19.88
N LYS A 14 -16.82 -7.43 -19.14
CA LYS A 14 -17.67 -8.50 -19.66
C LYS A 14 -18.83 -8.72 -18.71
N HIS A 15 -20.02 -8.90 -19.27
CA HIS A 15 -21.16 -9.39 -18.50
C HIS A 15 -21.06 -10.90 -18.28
N SER A 16 -21.25 -11.33 -17.03
CA SER A 16 -21.29 -12.73 -16.63
C SER A 16 -22.67 -13.07 -16.06
N PRO A 17 -23.32 -14.15 -16.50
CA PRO A 17 -24.61 -14.56 -15.95
C PRO A 17 -24.54 -14.96 -14.47
N VAL A 18 -23.34 -15.27 -13.96
CA VAL A 18 -23.12 -15.70 -12.57
C VAL A 18 -22.78 -14.52 -11.65
N TYR A 19 -21.99 -13.56 -12.14
CA TYR A 19 -21.42 -12.50 -11.31
C TYR A 19 -21.96 -11.10 -11.66
N GLY A 20 -22.76 -10.97 -12.70
CA GLY A 20 -23.12 -9.67 -13.27
C GLY A 20 -21.96 -9.12 -14.12
N GLY A 21 -21.44 -7.93 -13.80
CA GLY A 21 -20.23 -7.39 -14.43
C GLY A 21 -18.96 -8.08 -13.93
N VAL A 22 -18.03 -8.35 -14.85
CA VAL A 22 -16.63 -8.69 -14.53
C VAL A 22 -15.76 -7.67 -15.21
N PHE A 23 -15.03 -6.91 -14.42
CA PHE A 23 -14.15 -5.84 -14.87
C PHE A 23 -12.70 -6.17 -14.52
N TYR A 24 -11.84 -6.09 -15.52
CA TYR A 24 -10.39 -6.20 -15.35
C TYR A 24 -9.75 -4.85 -15.67
N ALA A 25 -8.78 -4.44 -14.87
CA ALA A 25 -7.92 -3.31 -15.16
C ALA A 25 -6.48 -3.60 -14.73
N CYS A 26 -5.51 -3.00 -15.44
CA CYS A 26 -4.13 -2.98 -14.99
C CYS A 26 -3.48 -1.62 -15.21
N PHE A 27 -2.56 -1.30 -14.30
CA PHE A 27 -1.74 -0.08 -14.35
C PHE A 27 -0.42 -0.29 -13.60
N PHE A 28 0.50 0.68 -13.68
CA PHE A 28 1.73 0.69 -12.87
C PHE A 28 1.60 1.72 -11.74
N SER A 29 1.94 1.31 -10.52
CA SER A 29 2.12 2.16 -9.34
C SER A 29 3.02 1.44 -8.34
N MET A 30 3.66 2.18 -7.42
CA MET A 30 4.55 1.62 -6.40
C MET A 30 5.64 0.71 -7.00
N HIS A 31 6.21 1.13 -8.14
CA HIS A 31 7.23 0.41 -8.91
C HIS A 31 6.86 -1.02 -9.31
N THR A 32 5.56 -1.31 -9.46
CA THR A 32 5.10 -2.63 -9.87
C THR A 32 3.84 -2.55 -10.74
N ARG A 33 3.57 -3.62 -11.48
CA ARG A 33 2.28 -3.80 -12.15
C ARG A 33 1.23 -4.20 -11.12
N ILE A 34 0.07 -3.58 -11.23
CA ILE A 34 -1.11 -3.87 -10.44
C ILE A 34 -2.20 -4.38 -11.37
N ASP A 35 -2.71 -5.55 -11.06
CA ASP A 35 -3.82 -6.19 -11.77
C ASP A 35 -5.02 -6.25 -10.84
N ILE A 36 -6.18 -5.77 -11.33
CA ILE A 36 -7.42 -5.69 -10.57
C ILE A 36 -8.52 -6.42 -11.34
N VAL A 37 -9.24 -7.30 -10.64
CA VAL A 37 -10.48 -7.91 -11.13
C VAL A 37 -11.58 -7.56 -10.15
N LEU A 38 -12.66 -6.94 -10.64
CA LEU A 38 -13.86 -6.60 -9.87
C LEU A 38 -15.05 -7.38 -10.42
N CYS A 39 -15.90 -7.89 -9.53
CA CYS A 39 -17.10 -8.61 -9.92
C CYS A 39 -18.30 -8.12 -9.11
N GLY A 40 -19.41 -7.83 -9.81
CA GLY A 40 -20.63 -7.32 -9.16
C GLY A 40 -21.70 -6.90 -10.16
N GLN A 41 -22.70 -6.18 -9.65
CA GLN A 41 -23.80 -5.67 -10.46
C GLN A 41 -23.51 -4.27 -11.06
N GLN A 42 -22.35 -3.72 -10.73
CA GLN A 42 -21.90 -2.40 -11.19
C GLN A 42 -21.69 -2.39 -12.72
N SER A 43 -21.94 -1.24 -13.33
CA SER A 43 -21.63 -0.95 -14.72
C SER A 43 -20.13 -0.81 -14.98
N GLU A 44 -19.73 -0.77 -16.25
CA GLU A 44 -18.34 -0.51 -16.65
C GLU A 44 -17.87 0.84 -16.12
N GLU A 45 -18.72 1.86 -16.18
CA GLU A 45 -18.42 3.22 -15.71
C GLU A 45 -18.20 3.27 -14.18
N GLU A 46 -19.06 2.58 -13.43
CA GLU A 46 -18.92 2.51 -11.95
C GLU A 46 -17.63 1.79 -11.55
N PHE A 47 -17.26 0.70 -12.22
CA PHE A 47 -15.99 0.02 -11.96
C PHE A 47 -14.76 0.89 -12.33
N LEU A 48 -14.86 1.67 -13.41
CA LEU A 48 -13.81 2.62 -13.77
C LEU A 48 -13.58 3.67 -12.66
N LEU A 49 -14.67 4.22 -12.08
CA LEU A 49 -14.57 5.13 -10.96
C LEU A 49 -13.89 4.51 -9.74
N VAL A 50 -14.17 3.25 -9.45
CA VAL A 50 -13.50 2.51 -8.36
C VAL A 50 -12.01 2.35 -8.64
N VAL A 51 -11.63 1.99 -9.86
CA VAL A 51 -10.21 1.82 -10.23
C VAL A 51 -9.46 3.15 -10.22
N ASP A 52 -10.08 4.24 -10.63
CA ASP A 52 -9.51 5.58 -10.53
C ASP A 52 -9.26 5.99 -9.07
N ALA A 53 -10.23 5.76 -8.19
CA ALA A 53 -10.09 6.02 -6.76
C ALA A 53 -8.95 5.17 -6.14
N ILE A 54 -8.80 3.91 -6.56
CA ILE A 54 -7.69 3.06 -6.14
C ILE A 54 -6.36 3.63 -6.62
N TYR A 55 -6.26 4.03 -7.88
CA TYR A 55 -5.04 4.61 -8.45
C TYR A 55 -4.63 5.89 -7.70
N ASP A 56 -5.56 6.81 -7.48
CA ASP A 56 -5.33 8.04 -6.74
C ASP A 56 -4.85 7.75 -5.31
N ARG A 57 -5.46 6.76 -4.65
CA ARG A 57 -5.06 6.35 -3.31
C ARG A 57 -3.63 5.81 -3.27
N LEU A 58 -3.25 5.00 -4.24
CA LEU A 58 -1.89 4.47 -4.35
C LEU A 58 -0.86 5.58 -4.59
N CYS A 59 -1.18 6.55 -5.44
CA CYS A 59 -0.34 7.74 -5.64
C CYS A 59 -0.15 8.55 -4.34
N GLN A 60 -1.19 8.69 -3.52
CA GLN A 60 -1.10 9.35 -2.21
C GLN A 60 -0.17 8.59 -1.26
N ILE A 61 -0.32 7.26 -1.15
CA ILE A 61 0.52 6.41 -0.31
C ILE A 61 1.99 6.48 -0.76
N GLU A 62 2.22 6.49 -2.06
CA GLU A 62 3.55 6.60 -2.65
C GLU A 62 4.23 7.93 -2.29
N LYS A 63 3.49 9.05 -2.39
CA LYS A 63 3.98 10.37 -1.96
C LYS A 63 4.29 10.47 -0.47
N LEU A 64 3.62 9.68 0.36
CA LEU A 64 3.91 9.64 1.79
C LEU A 64 5.15 8.81 2.10
N GLY A 65 5.25 7.59 1.56
CA GLY A 65 6.13 6.55 2.08
C GLY A 65 7.26 6.09 1.15
N ASN A 66 7.40 6.65 -0.06
CA ASN A 66 8.46 6.25 -0.98
C ASN A 66 9.79 6.93 -0.64
N CYS A 67 10.69 6.24 0.06
CA CYS A 67 11.99 6.79 0.46
C CYS A 67 12.94 7.05 -0.73
N TYR A 68 12.63 6.58 -1.93
CA TYR A 68 13.44 6.79 -3.15
C TYR A 68 13.00 8.01 -3.96
N ASP A 69 11.84 8.58 -3.67
CA ASP A 69 11.34 9.80 -4.27
C ASP A 69 11.68 10.99 -3.35
N ALA A 70 12.57 11.88 -3.80
CA ALA A 70 13.02 13.03 -3.02
C ALA A 70 11.87 13.98 -2.63
N ASP A 71 10.77 13.98 -3.38
CA ASP A 71 9.60 14.81 -3.11
C ASP A 71 8.61 14.14 -2.14
N SER A 72 8.86 12.88 -1.73
CA SER A 72 8.02 12.20 -0.76
C SER A 72 8.25 12.73 0.67
N GLU A 73 7.21 12.65 1.48
CA GLU A 73 7.33 13.07 2.89
C GLU A 73 8.39 12.25 3.64
N LEU A 74 8.43 10.92 3.43
CA LEU A 74 9.41 10.06 4.10
C LEU A 74 10.86 10.39 3.70
N ALA A 75 11.12 10.67 2.42
CA ALA A 75 12.47 11.04 1.98
C ALA A 75 12.94 12.35 2.63
N GLN A 76 12.04 13.34 2.75
CA GLN A 76 12.33 14.59 3.46
C GLN A 76 12.60 14.36 4.95
N LEU A 77 11.82 13.47 5.60
CA LEU A 77 12.07 13.09 6.99
C LEU A 77 13.43 12.42 7.14
N ASN A 78 13.80 11.49 6.26
CA ASN A 78 15.12 10.85 6.26
C ASN A 78 16.27 11.88 6.14
N GLN A 79 16.07 12.95 5.39
CA GLN A 79 17.08 14.00 5.21
C GLN A 79 17.24 14.91 6.44
N PHE A 80 16.13 15.25 7.12
CA PHE A 80 16.14 16.35 8.09
C PHE A 80 15.88 15.92 9.53
N ALA A 81 15.35 14.71 9.80
CA ALA A 81 14.95 14.30 11.13
C ALA A 81 16.12 14.07 12.10
N ALA A 82 17.35 13.89 11.62
CA ALA A 82 18.53 13.83 12.47
C ALA A 82 19.05 15.20 12.90
N ILE A 83 18.64 16.28 12.21
CA ILE A 83 19.06 17.66 12.52
C ILE A 83 18.17 18.27 13.61
N ARG A 84 16.86 18.06 13.47
CA ARG A 84 15.84 18.56 14.40
C ARG A 84 14.54 17.76 14.22
N PRO A 85 13.65 17.74 15.25
CA PRO A 85 12.32 17.15 15.11
C PRO A 85 11.58 17.72 13.89
N GLN A 86 11.02 16.84 13.06
CA GLN A 86 10.27 17.17 11.86
C GLN A 86 8.79 16.87 12.08
N PRO A 87 7.87 17.78 11.66
CA PRO A 87 6.45 17.47 11.66
C PRO A 87 6.15 16.33 10.69
N VAL A 88 5.22 15.48 11.06
CA VAL A 88 4.80 14.31 10.27
C VAL A 88 3.29 14.37 10.02
N SER A 89 2.85 14.10 8.80
CA SER A 89 1.43 13.97 8.50
C SER A 89 0.79 12.88 9.37
N HIS A 90 -0.51 13.01 9.64
CA HIS A 90 -1.20 12.07 10.52
C HIS A 90 -1.10 10.62 10.01
N GLU A 91 -1.23 10.45 8.70
CA GLU A 91 -1.20 9.12 8.09
C GLU A 91 0.19 8.48 8.15
N LEU A 92 1.24 9.20 7.75
CA LEU A 92 2.61 8.68 7.83
C LEU A 92 3.05 8.44 9.28
N TYR A 93 2.64 9.30 10.22
CA TYR A 93 2.89 9.09 11.64
C TYR A 93 2.33 7.74 12.13
N ASN A 94 1.08 7.42 11.75
CA ASN A 94 0.45 6.16 12.13
C ASN A 94 1.14 4.95 11.49
N MET A 95 1.59 5.06 10.23
CA MET A 95 2.40 4.02 9.57
C MET A 95 3.70 3.78 10.32
N LEU A 96 4.42 4.84 10.68
CA LEU A 96 5.69 4.73 11.41
C LEU A 96 5.49 4.14 12.80
N ALA A 97 4.50 4.60 13.55
CA ALA A 97 4.17 4.08 14.87
C ALA A 97 3.81 2.59 14.82
N PHE A 98 3.01 2.18 13.83
CA PHE A 98 2.69 0.78 13.60
C PHE A 98 3.94 -0.06 13.27
N CYS A 99 4.85 0.46 12.44
CA CYS A 99 6.09 -0.24 12.10
C CYS A 99 7.01 -0.42 13.30
N VAL A 100 7.11 0.58 14.18
CA VAL A 100 7.87 0.50 15.45
C VAL A 100 7.24 -0.55 16.37
N ASP A 101 5.92 -0.60 16.49
CA ASP A 101 5.20 -1.65 17.25
C ASP A 101 5.45 -3.04 16.65
N CYS A 102 5.41 -3.18 15.32
CA CYS A 102 5.72 -4.43 14.63
C CYS A 102 7.17 -4.90 14.91
N ASN A 103 8.14 -3.99 14.96
CA ASN A 103 9.51 -4.34 15.34
C ASN A 103 9.55 -4.97 16.74
N ALA A 104 8.92 -4.34 17.72
CA ALA A 104 8.85 -4.86 19.08
C ALA A 104 8.14 -6.23 19.15
N ARG A 105 7.00 -6.38 18.49
CA ARG A 105 6.21 -7.63 18.46
C ARG A 105 6.89 -8.78 17.73
N THR A 106 7.78 -8.49 16.80
CA THR A 106 8.56 -9.49 16.05
C THR A 106 9.96 -9.72 16.60
N ASN A 107 10.27 -9.16 17.79
CA ASN A 107 11.61 -9.23 18.39
C ASN A 107 12.72 -8.75 17.42
N GLY A 108 12.45 -7.67 16.69
CA GLY A 108 13.40 -7.08 15.74
C GLY A 108 13.45 -7.72 14.35
N HIS A 109 12.70 -8.80 14.09
CA HIS A 109 12.71 -9.44 12.75
C HIS A 109 12.11 -8.57 11.65
N PHE A 110 11.21 -7.66 11.99
CA PHE A 110 10.75 -6.60 11.10
C PHE A 110 11.35 -5.27 11.55
N ASP A 111 12.19 -4.67 10.74
CA ASP A 111 12.86 -3.41 11.07
C ASP A 111 12.91 -2.48 9.85
N ILE A 112 12.35 -1.28 10.02
CA ILE A 112 12.30 -0.24 8.98
C ILE A 112 13.60 0.55 8.88
N THR A 113 14.57 0.33 9.76
CA THR A 113 15.87 1.03 9.80
C THR A 113 17.01 0.24 9.14
N VAL A 114 16.75 -0.94 8.58
CA VAL A 114 17.77 -1.84 7.99
C VAL A 114 18.63 -1.22 6.89
N HIS A 115 18.19 -0.11 6.28
CA HIS A 115 18.92 0.61 5.25
C HIS A 115 19.74 1.79 5.81
N SER A 116 19.84 1.89 7.15
CA SER A 116 20.67 2.91 7.82
C SER A 116 22.15 2.67 7.61
N THR A 117 22.95 3.74 7.65
CA THR A 117 24.40 3.64 7.67
C THR A 117 24.81 3.02 9.02
N ASP A 118 25.77 2.08 8.98
CA ASP A 118 26.26 1.36 10.16
C ASP A 118 25.12 0.71 10.97
N TYR A 119 24.19 0.05 10.25
CA TYR A 119 23.01 -0.57 10.84
C TYR A 119 23.35 -1.50 12.01
N THR A 120 22.64 -1.31 13.10
CA THR A 120 22.57 -2.23 14.25
C THR A 120 21.12 -2.38 14.68
N PRO A 121 20.70 -3.56 15.23
CA PRO A 121 19.31 -3.80 15.59
C PRO A 121 18.71 -2.85 16.63
N ASP A 122 19.53 -2.10 17.35
CA ASP A 122 19.09 -1.11 18.33
C ASP A 122 18.81 0.28 17.73
N LEU A 123 19.14 0.51 16.44
CA LEU A 123 18.90 1.79 15.76
C LEU A 123 17.43 2.21 15.78
N ILE A 124 16.50 1.25 15.71
CA ILE A 124 15.05 1.54 15.78
C ILE A 124 14.69 2.26 17.10
N SER A 125 15.40 1.97 18.20
CA SER A 125 15.20 2.63 19.50
C SER A 125 15.59 4.12 19.50
N LYS A 126 16.38 4.54 18.50
CA LYS A 126 16.82 5.92 18.29
C LYS A 126 15.84 6.72 17.42
N VAL A 127 14.79 6.07 16.91
CA VAL A 127 13.68 6.72 16.19
C VAL A 127 12.66 7.21 17.21
N GLN A 128 12.59 8.51 17.42
CA GLN A 128 11.66 9.12 18.39
C GLN A 128 10.41 9.65 17.67
N LEU A 129 9.26 9.13 18.06
CA LEU A 129 7.95 9.60 17.63
C LEU A 129 7.25 10.32 18.79
N SER A 130 6.91 11.60 18.61
CA SER A 130 6.11 12.37 19.57
C SER A 130 4.63 12.36 19.20
N PRO A 131 3.75 11.68 19.97
CA PRO A 131 2.32 11.64 19.64
C PRO A 131 1.60 12.97 19.83
N LYS A 132 2.05 13.81 20.78
CA LYS A 132 1.42 15.12 21.05
C LYS A 132 1.67 16.11 19.93
N GLU A 133 2.91 16.18 19.46
CA GLU A 133 3.36 17.13 18.45
C GLU A 133 3.33 16.56 17.05
N ARG A 134 3.14 15.23 16.92
CA ARG A 134 3.28 14.48 15.67
C ARG A 134 4.58 14.81 14.95
N THR A 135 5.69 14.62 15.66
CA THR A 135 7.03 14.82 15.10
C THR A 135 7.84 13.54 15.12
N LEU A 136 8.79 13.47 14.19
CA LEU A 136 9.83 12.44 14.11
C LEU A 136 11.18 13.08 14.36
N PHE A 137 12.00 12.43 15.18
CA PHE A 137 13.39 12.81 15.42
C PHE A 137 14.30 11.57 15.44
N PHE A 138 15.46 11.68 14.80
CA PHE A 138 16.49 10.63 14.84
C PHE A 138 17.59 11.04 15.80
N GLN A 139 17.83 10.23 16.83
CA GLN A 139 18.94 10.42 17.76
C GLN A 139 20.29 9.98 17.18
N HIS A 140 20.33 9.48 15.95
CA HIS A 140 21.54 9.07 15.26
C HIS A 140 21.50 9.54 13.80
N PRO A 141 22.56 10.21 13.29
CA PRO A 141 22.56 10.85 11.96
C PRO A 141 22.54 9.87 10.80
N GLY A 142 22.89 8.59 11.02
CA GLY A 142 22.90 7.55 9.98
C GLY A 142 21.57 6.82 9.78
N ILE A 143 20.52 7.16 10.56
CA ILE A 143 19.23 6.50 10.43
C ILE A 143 18.58 6.85 9.08
N ASN A 144 18.11 5.80 8.41
CA ASN A 144 17.34 5.87 7.17
C ASN A 144 16.16 4.90 7.25
N ILE A 145 14.94 5.43 7.25
CA ILE A 145 13.72 4.64 7.29
C ILE A 145 13.33 4.20 5.88
N ASN A 146 13.03 2.91 5.72
CA ASN A 146 12.51 2.33 4.50
C ASN A 146 11.23 1.54 4.79
N LEU A 147 10.12 1.96 4.18
CA LEU A 147 8.80 1.33 4.35
C LEU A 147 8.46 0.33 3.23
N SER A 148 9.38 -0.01 2.33
CA SER A 148 9.09 -0.87 1.17
C SER A 148 8.52 -2.25 1.55
N GLY A 149 8.92 -2.81 2.68
CA GLY A 149 8.38 -4.06 3.22
C GLY A 149 6.96 -3.94 3.81
N PHE A 150 6.50 -2.72 4.08
CA PHE A 150 5.21 -2.42 4.70
C PHE A 150 4.18 -1.86 3.72
N LEU A 151 4.59 -0.95 2.81
CA LEU A 151 3.68 -0.12 2.02
C LEU A 151 2.71 -0.90 1.15
N LYS A 152 3.12 -2.03 0.57
CA LYS A 152 2.21 -2.84 -0.27
C LYS A 152 1.07 -3.46 0.55
N GLY A 153 1.37 -3.95 1.74
CA GLY A 153 0.35 -4.45 2.67
C GLY A 153 -0.62 -3.35 3.09
N TYR A 154 -0.09 -2.18 3.48
CA TYR A 154 -0.88 -1.01 3.83
C TYR A 154 -1.77 -0.52 2.68
N ALA A 155 -1.22 -0.49 1.47
CA ALA A 155 -1.97 -0.13 0.27
C ALA A 155 -3.14 -1.09 0.01
N LEU A 156 -2.93 -2.41 0.15
CA LEU A 156 -4.01 -3.39 0.00
C LEU A 156 -5.11 -3.24 1.05
N GLU A 157 -4.76 -2.91 2.31
CA GLU A 157 -5.75 -2.60 3.33
C GLU A 157 -6.57 -1.34 2.97
N SER A 158 -5.90 -0.29 2.49
CA SER A 158 -6.57 0.93 2.01
C SER A 158 -7.49 0.64 0.81
N ILE A 159 -7.05 -0.21 -0.13
CA ILE A 159 -7.87 -0.65 -1.27
C ILE A 159 -9.08 -1.45 -0.79
N ARG A 160 -8.92 -2.33 0.20
CA ARG A 160 -10.03 -3.08 0.79
C ARG A 160 -11.12 -2.16 1.33
N ASP A 161 -10.73 -1.11 2.03
CA ASP A 161 -11.67 -0.16 2.61
C ASP A 161 -12.36 0.69 1.52
N LEU A 162 -11.64 1.08 0.47
CA LEU A 162 -12.22 1.69 -0.73
C LEU A 162 -13.24 0.77 -1.40
N LEU A 163 -12.88 -0.47 -1.68
CA LEU A 163 -13.79 -1.44 -2.31
C LEU A 163 -15.07 -1.63 -1.50
N ARG A 164 -14.98 -1.65 -0.17
CA ARG A 164 -16.14 -1.69 0.71
C ARG A 164 -17.01 -0.43 0.63
N SER A 165 -16.39 0.75 0.57
CA SER A 165 -17.14 2.02 0.46
C SER A 165 -17.89 2.17 -0.87
N TYR A 166 -17.38 1.52 -1.93
CA TYR A 166 -18.05 1.40 -3.24
C TYR A 166 -18.94 0.16 -3.36
N GLU A 167 -19.20 -0.53 -2.25
CA GLU A 167 -20.02 -1.75 -2.20
C GLU A 167 -19.57 -2.90 -3.13
N VAL A 168 -18.30 -2.91 -3.50
CA VAL A 168 -17.69 -4.00 -4.28
C VAL A 168 -17.41 -5.18 -3.35
N LYS A 169 -18.18 -6.26 -3.51
CA LYS A 169 -18.14 -7.43 -2.61
C LYS A 169 -17.17 -8.51 -3.09
N ASN A 170 -16.86 -8.54 -4.38
CA ASN A 170 -15.97 -9.56 -4.95
C ASN A 170 -14.86 -8.87 -5.76
N ALA A 171 -13.64 -9.03 -5.33
CA ALA A 171 -12.47 -8.43 -5.97
C ALA A 171 -11.22 -9.29 -5.78
N LEU A 172 -10.31 -9.19 -6.75
CA LEU A 172 -8.93 -9.66 -6.65
C LEU A 172 -8.01 -8.52 -7.06
N VAL A 173 -7.08 -8.16 -6.19
CA VAL A 173 -6.04 -7.17 -6.47
C VAL A 173 -4.69 -7.83 -6.27
N ASN A 174 -3.88 -7.86 -7.34
CA ASN A 174 -2.52 -8.41 -7.33
C ASN A 174 -1.52 -7.26 -7.51
N MET A 175 -0.61 -7.10 -6.54
CA MET A 175 0.45 -6.09 -6.56
C MET A 175 1.81 -6.78 -6.78
N GLY A 176 2.21 -6.92 -8.05
CA GLY A 176 3.52 -7.42 -8.44
C GLY A 176 3.82 -8.85 -7.97
N ASN A 177 2.82 -9.72 -7.90
CA ASN A 177 2.91 -11.12 -7.46
C ASN A 177 3.45 -11.34 -6.04
N SER A 178 3.72 -10.27 -5.29
CA SER A 178 4.23 -10.35 -3.91
C SER A 178 3.15 -10.13 -2.85
N SER A 179 2.06 -9.43 -3.20
CA SER A 179 0.97 -9.10 -2.28
C SER A 179 -0.35 -9.18 -3.02
N VAL A 180 -1.32 -9.89 -2.45
CA VAL A 180 -2.63 -10.14 -3.06
C VAL A 180 -3.74 -9.88 -2.06
N LEU A 181 -4.77 -9.14 -2.50
CA LEU A 181 -6.03 -8.97 -1.79
C LEU A 181 -7.12 -9.76 -2.54
N ALA A 182 -7.82 -10.63 -1.85
CA ALA A 182 -9.01 -11.31 -2.34
C ALA A 182 -10.21 -10.99 -1.45
N LEU A 183 -11.30 -10.55 -2.05
CA LEU A 183 -12.57 -10.28 -1.37
C LEU A 183 -13.69 -11.15 -1.94
N GLY A 184 -14.51 -11.69 -1.07
CA GLY A 184 -15.71 -12.43 -1.43
C GLY A 184 -15.42 -13.75 -2.14
N LYS A 185 -16.35 -14.16 -3.02
CA LYS A 185 -16.24 -15.38 -3.82
C LYS A 185 -15.61 -15.04 -5.17
N HIS A 186 -14.39 -15.49 -5.40
CA HIS A 186 -13.71 -15.28 -6.68
C HIS A 186 -13.79 -16.53 -7.54
N CYS A 187 -14.29 -16.40 -8.77
CA CYS A 187 -14.51 -17.54 -9.68
C CYS A 187 -13.21 -18.28 -10.07
N LEU A 188 -12.06 -17.66 -9.90
CA LEU A 188 -10.75 -18.24 -10.25
C LEU A 188 -10.10 -19.02 -9.10
N LEU A 189 -10.61 -18.87 -7.85
CA LEU A 189 -10.00 -19.49 -6.66
C LEU A 189 -10.65 -20.82 -6.24
N TYR A 190 -11.72 -21.26 -6.91
CA TYR A 190 -12.41 -22.52 -6.58
C TYR A 190 -11.67 -23.79 -7.00
N THR A 191 -10.57 -23.70 -7.74
CA THR A 191 -9.96 -24.86 -8.41
C THR A 191 -8.52 -25.14 -8.06
N SER A 192 -7.91 -24.41 -7.12
CA SER A 192 -6.55 -24.73 -6.70
C SER A 192 -6.53 -25.19 -5.24
N PRO A 193 -6.54 -26.49 -4.97
CA PRO A 193 -6.25 -27.00 -3.63
C PRO A 193 -4.85 -26.52 -3.21
N SER A 194 -4.74 -26.02 -1.99
CA SER A 194 -3.45 -25.64 -1.43
C SER A 194 -2.49 -26.81 -1.48
N PRO A 195 -1.21 -26.62 -1.85
CA PRO A 195 -0.21 -27.69 -1.74
C PRO A 195 -0.09 -28.30 -0.34
N ARG A 196 -0.65 -27.63 0.69
CA ARG A 196 -0.71 -28.12 2.07
C ARG A 196 -1.88 -29.06 2.35
N ASP A 197 -2.85 -29.14 1.43
CA ASP A 197 -4.02 -30.02 1.56
C ASP A 197 -3.75 -31.43 0.99
N LYS A 198 -2.52 -31.70 0.63
CA LYS A 198 -1.97 -32.99 0.25
C LYS A 198 -1.02 -33.50 1.34
#